data_bc7e882f77897259cf8503ab35edb852
#
_entry.id   bc7e882f77897259cf8503ab35edb852
#
_cell.length_a   1.000
_cell.length_b   1.000
_cell.length_c   1.000
_cell.angle_alpha   90.00
_cell.angle_beta   90.00
_cell.angle_gamma   90.00
#
_symmetry.space_group_name_H-M   'P 1'
#
loop_
_entity.id
_entity.type
_entity.pdbx_description
1 polymer ?
#
loop_
_entity_poly.entity_id
_entity_poly.type
_entity_poly.pdbx_seq_one_letter_code
_entity_poly.pdbx_strand_id
1 'polypeptide(L)'
;MKHRKLYAGIGGLVLASTAGIAGIQASNANESTTSSSARGNVQLEANLKSLNDSGAKGRVHAEFKGRKARVHIHARGLAKNLPHAQHLHFGADARNECPNVFDDANNDHRLNVAEGVPDYGPILKSLTTSGDTSPKSGLAVDRFPTTPKGVEKYERTINFAPGAVLRAIKSGKGVIVIHGVDHNGNGTYDFEGAGASELDPSLPAEATDPALCGVLR
;
A
#
# COMPACT_ATOMS: atom_id res chain seq x y z
N MET A 1 26.38 -54.10 -14.47
CA MET A 1 25.60 -55.06 -15.31
C MET A 1 24.64 -54.21 -16.11
N LYS A 2 24.95 -53.92 -17.40
CA LYS A 2 24.39 -54.56 -18.60
C LYS A 2 22.84 -54.53 -18.57
N HIS A 3 22.08 -53.89 -19.48
CA HIS A 3 22.16 -54.01 -20.94
C HIS A 3 21.51 -52.83 -21.67
N ARG A 4 22.19 -52.46 -22.75
CA ARG A 4 21.69 -51.73 -23.93
C ARG A 4 20.69 -52.60 -24.70
N LYS A 5 19.74 -51.99 -25.40
CA LYS A 5 19.35 -52.43 -26.74
C LYS A 5 18.88 -51.27 -27.58
N LEU A 6 19.62 -51.03 -28.65
CA LEU A 6 19.22 -50.33 -29.87
C LEU A 6 18.30 -51.23 -30.69
N TYR A 7 17.39 -50.68 -31.48
CA TYR A 7 17.04 -51.19 -32.80
C TYR A 7 16.78 -50.01 -33.75
N ALA A 8 17.48 -50.09 -34.88
CA ALA A 8 17.38 -49.25 -36.07
C ALA A 8 16.60 -50.03 -37.15
N GLY A 9 16.14 -49.34 -38.19
CA GLY A 9 15.71 -49.93 -39.46
C GLY A 9 14.61 -49.09 -40.11
N ILE A 10 14.94 -48.21 -41.09
CA ILE A 10 14.98 -48.44 -42.55
C ILE A 10 13.54 -48.49 -43.13
N GLY A 11 13.15 -47.58 -43.96
CA GLY A 11 13.40 -47.26 -45.31
C GLY A 11 12.15 -46.88 -46.06
N GLY A 12 12.15 -45.87 -46.81
CA GLY A 12 11.97 -45.75 -48.26
C GLY A 12 10.52 -45.51 -48.71
N LEU A 13 10.14 -44.58 -49.44
CA LEU A 13 10.25 -44.37 -50.87
C LEU A 13 9.45 -43.15 -51.32
N VAL A 14 9.99 -42.47 -52.28
CA VAL A 14 9.55 -41.31 -53.03
C VAL A 14 8.28 -41.58 -53.84
N LEU A 15 7.39 -40.60 -53.98
CA LEU A 15 6.66 -40.33 -55.21
C LEU A 15 6.31 -38.82 -55.30
N ALA A 16 6.84 -38.23 -56.34
CA ALA A 16 6.55 -36.86 -56.75
C ALA A 16 5.22 -36.80 -57.53
N SER A 17 4.48 -35.75 -57.35
CA SER A 17 3.55 -35.26 -58.39
C SER A 17 3.37 -33.75 -58.25
N THR A 18 3.50 -33.13 -59.35
CA THR A 18 3.57 -31.70 -59.68
C THR A 18 2.22 -31.04 -59.75
N ALA A 19 2.28 -29.72 -59.60
CA ALA A 19 1.46 -28.68 -60.16
C ALA A 19 0.29 -28.13 -59.34
N GLY A 20 0.39 -26.83 -59.09
CA GLY A 20 -0.72 -25.99 -58.60
C GLY A 20 -0.21 -24.65 -58.08
N ILE A 21 0.19 -23.75 -59.01
CA ILE A 21 0.55 -22.36 -58.64
C ILE A 21 -0.76 -21.63 -58.33
N ALA A 22 -1.01 -21.32 -57.08
CA ALA A 22 -1.94 -20.25 -56.72
C ALA A 22 -1.17 -19.34 -55.73
N GLY A 23 -0.79 -18.18 -56.25
CA GLY A 23 -0.12 -17.14 -55.44
C GLY A 23 -1.08 -16.63 -54.38
N ILE A 24 -0.74 -16.94 -53.14
CA ILE A 24 -1.29 -16.24 -52.01
C ILE A 24 -0.21 -15.25 -51.60
N GLN A 25 -0.44 -13.98 -51.90
CA GLN A 25 0.34 -12.90 -51.31
C GLN A 25 0.11 -12.94 -49.80
N ALA A 26 1.10 -13.44 -49.10
CA ALA A 26 1.19 -13.23 -47.65
C ALA A 26 1.47 -11.74 -47.46
N SER A 27 0.44 -11.00 -47.10
CA SER A 27 0.58 -9.69 -46.51
C SER A 27 1.39 -9.86 -45.21
N ASN A 28 2.67 -9.55 -45.26
CA ASN A 28 3.44 -9.32 -44.05
C ASN A 28 2.82 -8.11 -43.34
N ALA A 29 1.81 -8.32 -42.53
CA ALA A 29 1.48 -7.43 -41.48
C ALA A 29 2.65 -7.49 -40.49
N ASN A 30 3.60 -6.57 -40.71
CA ASN A 30 4.62 -6.25 -39.75
C ASN A 30 3.88 -5.61 -38.56
N GLU A 31 3.35 -6.43 -37.68
CA GLU A 31 2.96 -5.97 -36.35
C GLU A 31 4.23 -5.50 -35.66
N SER A 32 4.61 -4.27 -35.95
CA SER A 32 5.41 -3.48 -35.05
C SER A 32 4.66 -3.43 -33.74
N THR A 33 4.92 -4.39 -32.88
CA THR A 33 4.70 -4.26 -31.46
C THR A 33 5.63 -3.16 -30.98
N THR A 34 5.26 -1.93 -31.26
CA THR A 34 5.72 -0.79 -30.49
C THR A 34 5.31 -1.07 -29.06
N SER A 35 6.19 -1.69 -28.31
CA SER A 35 6.24 -1.56 -26.86
C SER A 35 6.44 -0.09 -26.58
N SER A 36 5.38 0.70 -26.74
CA SER A 36 5.28 1.97 -26.07
C SER A 36 5.32 1.60 -24.59
N SER A 37 6.50 1.69 -23.98
CA SER A 37 6.63 1.98 -22.57
C SER A 37 5.93 3.31 -22.36
N ALA A 38 4.61 3.29 -22.46
CA ALA A 38 3.78 4.29 -21.87
C ALA A 38 4.29 4.34 -20.45
N ARG A 39 4.87 5.45 -20.06
CA ARG A 39 5.14 5.80 -18.67
C ARG A 39 3.77 5.91 -18.03
N GLY A 40 3.14 4.73 -17.86
CA GLY A 40 1.74 4.59 -17.49
C GLY A 40 1.54 5.21 -16.13
N ASN A 41 0.57 6.07 -16.04
CA ASN A 41 0.02 6.45 -14.76
C ASN A 41 -0.45 5.17 -14.07
N VAL A 42 -0.02 4.95 -12.85
CA VAL A 42 -0.52 3.87 -12.00
C VAL A 42 -1.52 4.49 -11.04
N GLN A 43 -2.72 3.96 -11.03
CA GLN A 43 -3.76 4.34 -10.08
C GLN A 43 -3.93 3.18 -9.10
N LEU A 44 -3.93 3.49 -7.82
CA LEU A 44 -4.14 2.55 -6.73
C LEU A 44 -5.21 3.10 -5.80
N GLU A 45 -5.98 2.21 -5.22
CA GLU A 45 -7.02 2.53 -4.27
C GLU A 45 -6.87 1.69 -3.00
N ALA A 46 -7.39 2.20 -1.89
CA ALA A 46 -7.56 1.43 -0.67
C ALA A 46 -8.90 1.75 -0.01
N ASN A 47 -9.58 0.71 0.46
CA ASN A 47 -10.65 0.87 1.44
C ASN A 47 -10.03 0.82 2.82
N LEU A 48 -10.14 1.90 3.57
CA LEU A 48 -9.67 1.98 4.94
C LEU A 48 -10.69 1.35 5.88
N LYS A 49 -10.25 0.36 6.64
CA LYS A 49 -11.04 -0.35 7.64
C LYS A 49 -10.68 0.11 9.04
N SER A 50 -11.65 0.08 9.93
CA SER A 50 -11.47 0.37 11.35
C SER A 50 -10.44 -0.57 11.99
N LEU A 51 -9.60 0.00 12.84
CA LEU A 51 -8.78 -0.67 13.84
C LEU A 51 -9.16 -0.11 15.22
N ASN A 52 -8.85 -0.86 16.27
CA ASN A 52 -9.07 -0.44 17.65
C ASN A 52 -10.50 0.05 17.92
N ASP A 53 -11.49 -0.61 17.31
CA ASP A 53 -12.91 -0.25 17.44
C ASP A 53 -13.22 1.24 17.21
N SER A 54 -12.35 1.95 16.46
CA SER A 54 -12.50 3.38 16.16
C SER A 54 -13.84 3.71 15.49
N GLY A 55 -14.51 2.73 14.88
CA GLY A 55 -15.75 2.92 14.10
C GLY A 55 -15.53 3.74 12.82
N ALA A 56 -14.32 4.16 12.56
CA ALA A 56 -13.96 4.95 11.39
C ALA A 56 -13.95 4.12 10.10
N LYS A 57 -14.06 4.78 8.97
CA LYS A 57 -13.92 4.18 7.64
C LYS A 57 -13.51 5.23 6.62
N GLY A 58 -12.85 4.79 5.56
CA GLY A 58 -12.40 5.73 4.52
C GLY A 58 -12.02 5.07 3.22
N ARG A 59 -11.56 5.91 2.30
CA ARG A 59 -11.00 5.51 1.01
C ARG A 59 -9.78 6.35 0.69
N VAL A 60 -8.83 5.73 0.03
CA VAL A 60 -7.66 6.38 -0.55
C VAL A 60 -7.68 6.16 -2.04
N HIS A 61 -7.32 7.21 -2.79
CA HIS A 61 -6.97 7.13 -4.20
C HIS A 61 -5.58 7.73 -4.38
N ALA A 62 -4.67 7.00 -5.02
CA ALA A 62 -3.30 7.41 -5.27
C ALA A 62 -2.97 7.30 -6.76
N GLU A 63 -2.71 8.44 -7.40
CA GLU A 63 -2.32 8.51 -8.80
C GLU A 63 -0.82 8.76 -8.92
N PHE A 64 -0.09 7.81 -9.49
CA PHE A 64 1.36 7.89 -9.71
C PHE A 64 1.69 8.33 -11.13
N LYS A 65 2.42 9.44 -11.24
CA LYS A 65 3.04 9.95 -12.48
C LYS A 65 4.56 10.01 -12.30
N GLY A 66 5.27 9.06 -12.89
CA GLY A 66 6.72 8.95 -12.68
C GLY A 66 7.03 8.70 -11.19
N ARG A 67 7.68 9.67 -10.54
CA ARG A 67 8.08 9.61 -9.11
C ARG A 67 7.16 10.41 -8.18
N LYS A 68 6.08 10.94 -8.69
CA LYS A 68 5.11 11.70 -7.89
C LYS A 68 3.85 10.86 -7.72
N ALA A 69 3.28 10.90 -6.53
CA ALA A 69 1.95 10.37 -6.27
C ALA A 69 1.05 11.50 -5.78
N ARG A 70 -0.09 11.69 -6.41
CA ARG A 70 -1.18 12.51 -5.88
C ARG A 70 -2.04 11.59 -5.03
N VAL A 71 -2.09 11.87 -3.74
CA VAL A 71 -2.80 11.05 -2.76
C VAL A 71 -4.02 11.83 -2.28
N HIS A 72 -5.19 11.21 -2.37
CA HIS A 72 -6.45 11.69 -1.85
C HIS A 72 -6.94 10.73 -0.78
N ILE A 73 -7.31 11.25 0.38
CA ILE A 73 -7.94 10.48 1.45
C ILE A 73 -9.27 11.14 1.79
N HIS A 74 -10.29 10.32 1.92
CA HIS A 74 -11.57 10.72 2.48
C HIS A 74 -11.95 9.70 3.56
N ALA A 75 -11.98 10.14 4.81
CA ALA A 75 -12.34 9.32 5.95
C ALA A 75 -13.44 9.98 6.79
N ARG A 76 -14.15 9.18 7.58
CA ARG A 76 -15.21 9.62 8.49
C ARG A 76 -15.28 8.71 9.71
N GLY A 77 -15.83 9.24 10.80
CA GLY A 77 -15.91 8.53 12.07
C GLY A 77 -14.62 8.60 12.88
N LEU A 78 -13.67 9.45 12.48
CA LEU A 78 -12.46 9.72 13.25
C LEU A 78 -12.79 10.57 14.49
N ALA A 79 -11.89 10.61 15.47
CA ALA A 79 -12.02 11.46 16.65
C ALA A 79 -12.18 12.92 16.25
N LYS A 80 -13.22 13.60 16.78
CA LYS A 80 -13.65 14.92 16.27
C LYS A 80 -12.72 16.03 16.72
N ASN A 81 -12.38 16.93 15.78
CA ASN A 81 -11.56 18.11 16.03
C ASN A 81 -10.13 17.82 16.51
N LEU A 82 -9.70 16.57 16.45
CA LEU A 82 -8.34 16.14 16.82
C LEU A 82 -7.48 15.96 15.57
N PRO A 83 -6.15 16.11 15.70
CA PRO A 83 -5.22 15.80 14.62
C PRO A 83 -5.08 14.27 14.46
N HIS A 84 -4.95 13.83 13.22
CA HIS A 84 -4.73 12.42 12.91
C HIS A 84 -3.44 12.26 12.14
N ALA A 85 -2.41 11.68 12.80
CA ALA A 85 -1.19 11.28 12.10
C ALA A 85 -1.53 10.25 11.04
N GLN A 86 -0.96 10.40 9.84
CA GLN A 86 -1.25 9.48 8.74
C GLN A 86 -0.02 9.23 7.89
N HIS A 87 0.15 7.98 7.51
CA HIS A 87 1.37 7.54 6.86
C HIS A 87 1.10 6.56 5.73
N LEU A 88 1.99 6.60 4.72
CA LEU A 88 2.22 5.49 3.82
C LEU A 88 3.35 4.65 4.41
N HIS A 89 3.07 3.40 4.69
CA HIS A 89 3.99 2.40 5.20
C HIS A 89 4.45 1.44 4.12
N PHE A 90 5.63 0.89 4.28
CA PHE A 90 6.18 -0.21 3.49
C PHE A 90 7.44 -0.75 4.17
N GLY A 91 7.57 -2.06 4.24
CA GLY A 91 8.78 -2.75 4.67
C GLY A 91 9.14 -3.90 3.74
N ALA A 92 10.43 -4.09 3.46
CA ALA A 92 10.87 -5.24 2.66
C ALA A 92 10.60 -6.56 3.40
N ASP A 93 10.72 -6.53 4.73
CA ASP A 93 10.54 -7.67 5.63
C ASP A 93 9.16 -7.69 6.31
N ALA A 94 8.33 -6.69 6.06
CA ALA A 94 6.96 -6.63 6.58
C ALA A 94 5.99 -7.39 5.66
N ARG A 95 4.86 -7.81 6.19
CA ARG A 95 3.79 -8.46 5.44
C ARG A 95 3.16 -7.53 4.40
N ASN A 96 3.25 -6.21 4.60
CA ASN A 96 2.64 -5.15 3.79
C ASN A 96 1.12 -5.33 3.69
N GLU A 97 0.51 -5.54 4.82
CA GLU A 97 -0.93 -5.69 5.02
C GLU A 97 -1.40 -4.92 6.26
N CYS A 98 -2.68 -4.94 6.53
CA CYS A 98 -3.23 -4.35 7.76
C CYS A 98 -3.21 -5.37 8.89
N PRO A 99 -2.85 -4.96 10.12
CA PRO A 99 -2.94 -5.82 11.29
C PRO A 99 -4.40 -6.14 11.62
N ASN A 100 -4.58 -7.16 12.41
CA ASN A 100 -5.87 -7.64 12.88
C ASN A 100 -5.79 -8.05 14.36
N VAL A 101 -6.88 -8.46 14.95
CA VAL A 101 -6.98 -8.80 16.38
C VAL A 101 -6.02 -9.89 16.87
N PHE A 102 -5.44 -10.70 15.98
CA PHE A 102 -4.46 -11.72 16.35
C PHE A 102 -3.03 -11.17 16.47
N ASP A 103 -2.82 -9.92 16.07
CA ASP A 103 -1.54 -9.23 16.17
C ASP A 103 -1.39 -8.46 17.50
N ASP A 104 -2.45 -8.43 18.34
CA ASP A 104 -2.43 -7.97 19.74
C ASP A 104 -1.62 -8.96 20.59
N ALA A 105 -0.32 -8.71 20.71
CA ALA A 105 0.64 -9.63 21.31
C ALA A 105 0.57 -9.64 22.85
N ASN A 106 0.14 -8.54 23.44
CA ASN A 106 0.05 -8.38 24.89
C ASN A 106 -1.34 -8.71 25.44
N ASN A 107 -2.34 -8.93 24.55
CA ASN A 107 -3.74 -9.23 24.84
C ASN A 107 -4.44 -8.14 25.69
N ASP A 108 -4.11 -6.88 25.43
CA ASP A 108 -4.78 -5.74 26.07
C ASP A 108 -6.00 -5.26 25.30
N HIS A 109 -6.38 -5.97 24.22
CA HIS A 109 -7.47 -5.67 23.29
C HIS A 109 -7.27 -4.39 22.48
N ARG A 110 -6.02 -3.95 22.33
CA ARG A 110 -5.62 -2.77 21.62
C ARG A 110 -4.41 -3.08 20.73
N LEU A 111 -4.47 -2.68 19.48
CA LEU A 111 -3.33 -2.74 18.58
C LEU A 111 -2.54 -1.43 18.71
N ASN A 112 -1.39 -1.48 19.31
CA ASN A 112 -0.46 -0.36 19.33
C ASN A 112 0.42 -0.34 18.07
N VAL A 113 1.26 0.68 17.91
CA VAL A 113 2.11 0.81 16.72
C VAL A 113 3.15 -0.29 16.64
N ALA A 114 3.75 -0.71 17.76
CA ALA A 114 4.77 -1.75 17.77
C ALA A 114 4.21 -3.11 17.30
N GLU A 115 2.98 -3.41 17.65
CA GLU A 115 2.26 -4.60 17.21
C GLU A 115 1.85 -4.55 15.73
N GLY A 116 1.54 -3.36 15.22
CA GLY A 116 1.18 -3.20 13.82
C GLY A 116 2.36 -3.16 12.85
N VAL A 117 3.56 -2.75 13.29
CA VAL A 117 4.75 -2.60 12.41
C VAL A 117 5.13 -3.90 11.67
N PRO A 118 5.06 -5.11 12.23
CA PRO A 118 5.32 -6.34 11.47
C PRO A 118 4.41 -6.51 10.25
N ASP A 119 3.21 -5.93 10.28
CA ASP A 119 2.24 -5.97 9.20
C ASP A 119 2.47 -4.88 8.19
N TYR A 120 2.28 -3.64 8.57
CA TYR A 120 2.32 -2.53 7.61
C TYR A 120 3.74 -2.03 7.32
N GLY A 121 4.73 -2.38 8.14
CA GLY A 121 6.10 -1.94 7.98
C GLY A 121 6.37 -0.54 8.57
N PRO A 122 7.63 -0.06 8.47
CA PRO A 122 7.99 1.28 8.91
C PRO A 122 7.34 2.38 8.05
N ILE A 123 7.31 3.59 8.59
CA ILE A 123 6.87 4.78 7.84
C ILE A 123 7.78 5.00 6.64
N LEU A 124 7.19 5.02 5.45
CA LEU A 124 7.86 5.43 4.21
C LEU A 124 7.65 6.92 3.92
N LYS A 125 6.42 7.40 4.12
CA LYS A 125 6.03 8.79 3.92
C LYS A 125 5.04 9.22 4.97
N SER A 126 5.29 10.39 5.55
CA SER A 126 4.32 11.11 6.39
C SER A 126 3.41 11.93 5.49
N LEU A 127 2.11 11.72 5.60
CA LEU A 127 1.10 12.39 4.79
C LEU A 127 0.67 13.70 5.47
N THR A 128 1.66 14.54 5.75
CA THR A 128 1.46 15.88 6.33
C THR A 128 0.74 16.81 5.38
N THR A 129 0.06 17.84 5.88
CA THR A 129 -0.62 18.87 5.08
C THR A 129 0.36 19.86 4.44
N SER A 130 1.53 20.04 5.06
CA SER A 130 2.58 20.97 4.58
C SER A 130 3.98 20.47 4.96
N GLY A 131 5.03 21.06 4.37
CA GLY A 131 6.43 20.80 4.72
C GLY A 131 6.93 19.40 4.36
N ASP A 132 7.81 18.85 5.18
CA ASP A 132 8.48 17.56 4.96
C ASP A 132 7.50 16.37 5.02
N THR A 133 7.72 15.40 4.14
CA THR A 133 6.96 14.14 4.06
C THR A 133 7.82 12.91 4.31
N SER A 134 9.03 13.09 4.82
CA SER A 134 9.90 11.96 5.18
C SER A 134 9.42 11.28 6.47
N PRO A 135 9.95 10.09 6.80
CA PRO A 135 9.67 9.43 8.07
C PRO A 135 9.96 10.27 9.32
N LYS A 136 10.86 11.27 9.22
CA LYS A 136 11.19 12.19 10.32
C LYS A 136 10.00 13.04 10.78
N SER A 137 9.00 13.17 9.94
CA SER A 137 7.76 13.88 10.26
C SER A 137 6.66 12.96 10.81
N GLY A 138 7.00 11.74 11.25
CA GLY A 138 6.03 10.76 11.74
C GLY A 138 5.19 11.26 12.91
N LEU A 139 5.77 12.07 13.79
CA LEU A 139 5.08 12.65 14.96
C LEU A 139 4.89 14.18 14.85
N ALA A 140 4.88 14.73 13.65
CA ALA A 140 4.65 16.16 13.44
C ALA A 140 3.15 16.50 13.57
N VAL A 141 2.60 16.39 14.77
CA VAL A 141 1.16 16.50 15.06
C VAL A 141 0.53 17.83 14.61
N ASP A 142 1.31 18.90 14.58
CA ASP A 142 0.93 20.24 14.11
C ASP A 142 0.73 20.31 12.58
N ARG A 143 1.16 19.30 11.86
CA ARG A 143 1.12 19.23 10.38
C ARG A 143 0.26 18.11 9.82
N PHE A 144 -0.43 17.37 10.66
CA PHE A 144 -1.42 16.39 10.21
C PHE A 144 -2.83 17.02 10.14
N PRO A 145 -3.73 16.41 9.35
CA PRO A 145 -5.09 16.91 9.26
C PRO A 145 -5.79 16.86 10.62
N THR A 146 -6.47 17.94 10.96
CA THR A 146 -7.48 17.93 12.00
C THR A 146 -8.84 17.61 11.37
N THR A 147 -9.66 16.83 12.04
CA THR A 147 -10.91 16.28 11.49
C THR A 147 -12.17 16.97 12.06
N PRO A 148 -12.58 18.13 11.54
CA PRO A 148 -13.83 18.74 11.95
C PRO A 148 -14.99 17.75 11.79
N LYS A 149 -15.79 17.57 12.84
CA LYS A 149 -16.92 16.62 12.88
C LYS A 149 -16.53 15.17 12.60
N GLY A 150 -15.24 14.80 12.78
CA GLY A 150 -14.73 13.44 12.51
C GLY A 150 -14.61 13.10 11.02
N VAL A 151 -14.53 14.13 10.16
CA VAL A 151 -14.39 13.95 8.71
C VAL A 151 -13.05 14.49 8.24
N GLU A 152 -12.33 13.67 7.51
CA GLU A 152 -11.09 14.04 6.84
C GLU A 152 -11.29 14.15 5.33
N LYS A 153 -10.66 15.17 4.76
CA LYS A 153 -10.44 15.35 3.33
C LYS A 153 -9.00 15.81 3.13
N TYR A 154 -8.18 14.91 2.69
CA TYR A 154 -6.76 15.17 2.45
C TYR A 154 -6.43 15.04 0.97
N GLU A 155 -5.59 15.95 0.49
CA GLU A 155 -5.00 15.86 -0.84
C GLU A 155 -3.59 16.42 -0.80
N ARG A 156 -2.63 15.64 -1.30
CA ARG A 156 -1.26 16.11 -1.48
C ARG A 156 -0.51 15.34 -2.55
N THR A 157 0.43 16.03 -3.22
CA THR A 157 1.42 15.39 -4.09
C THR A 157 2.68 15.07 -3.30
N ILE A 158 3.04 13.79 -3.28
CA ILE A 158 4.19 13.23 -2.57
C ILE A 158 5.27 12.83 -3.59
N ASN A 159 6.53 13.17 -3.29
CA ASN A 159 7.67 12.79 -4.10
C ASN A 159 8.35 11.53 -3.55
N PHE A 160 8.76 10.64 -4.46
CA PHE A 160 9.46 9.40 -4.14
C PHE A 160 10.86 9.39 -4.77
N ALA A 161 11.82 8.77 -4.07
CA ALA A 161 13.07 8.38 -4.68
C ALA A 161 12.82 7.27 -5.73
N PRO A 162 13.57 7.24 -6.83
CA PRO A 162 13.50 6.12 -7.77
C PRO A 162 14.04 4.85 -7.10
N GLY A 163 13.58 3.68 -7.52
CA GLY A 163 14.14 2.41 -7.04
C GLY A 163 13.10 1.33 -6.76
N ALA A 164 13.54 0.29 -6.08
CA ALA A 164 12.74 -0.90 -5.78
C ALA A 164 11.51 -0.57 -4.93
N VAL A 165 11.66 0.31 -3.93
CA VAL A 165 10.56 0.72 -3.04
C VAL A 165 9.42 1.36 -3.81
N LEU A 166 9.70 2.33 -4.71
CA LEU A 166 8.65 2.94 -5.52
C LEU A 166 7.96 1.92 -6.44
N ARG A 167 8.73 0.96 -6.98
CA ARG A 167 8.13 -0.12 -7.78
C ARG A 167 7.22 -1.01 -6.93
N ALA A 168 7.64 -1.35 -5.71
CA ALA A 168 6.82 -2.13 -4.78
C ALA A 168 5.51 -1.42 -4.41
N ILE A 169 5.56 -0.12 -4.11
CA ILE A 169 4.35 0.67 -3.85
C ILE A 169 3.43 0.65 -5.08
N LYS A 170 3.96 0.91 -6.27
CA LYS A 170 3.18 0.88 -7.53
C LYS A 170 2.62 -0.49 -7.89
N SER A 171 3.16 -1.56 -7.33
CA SER A 171 2.63 -2.92 -7.49
C SER A 171 1.66 -3.35 -6.38
N GLY A 172 1.18 -2.40 -5.57
CA GLY A 172 0.13 -2.66 -4.60
C GLY A 172 0.62 -3.13 -3.23
N LYS A 173 1.83 -2.74 -2.81
CA LYS A 173 2.40 -3.11 -1.51
C LYS A 173 2.44 -1.96 -0.49
N GLY A 174 1.91 -0.80 -0.83
CA GLY A 174 1.83 0.31 0.10
C GLY A 174 0.66 0.16 1.06
N VAL A 175 0.87 0.45 2.33
CA VAL A 175 -0.19 0.42 3.35
C VAL A 175 -0.41 1.84 3.88
N ILE A 176 -1.65 2.29 3.86
CA ILE A 176 -2.04 3.56 4.47
C ILE A 176 -2.57 3.28 5.87
N VAL A 177 -2.00 3.98 6.85
CA VAL A 177 -2.47 3.96 8.24
C VAL A 177 -2.80 5.37 8.67
N ILE A 178 -3.94 5.54 9.30
CA ILE A 178 -4.36 6.78 9.98
C ILE A 178 -4.44 6.45 11.46
N HIS A 179 -3.79 7.27 12.27
CA HIS A 179 -3.69 7.12 13.73
C HIS A 179 -4.64 8.06 14.46
N GLY A 180 -4.86 7.79 15.72
CA GLY A 180 -5.65 8.59 16.64
C GLY A 180 -6.99 7.95 16.94
N VAL A 181 -7.10 7.39 18.14
CA VAL A 181 -8.32 6.76 18.69
C VAL A 181 -8.60 7.36 20.05
N ASP A 182 -9.73 8.02 20.19
CA ASP A 182 -10.24 8.51 21.48
C ASP A 182 -10.91 7.30 22.17
N HIS A 183 -10.14 6.55 22.95
CA HIS A 183 -10.58 5.27 23.53
C HIS A 183 -11.62 5.44 24.62
N ASN A 184 -11.53 6.52 25.39
CA ASN A 184 -12.50 6.80 26.46
C ASN A 184 -13.67 7.68 26.01
N GLY A 185 -13.63 8.24 24.78
CA GLY A 185 -14.73 9.01 24.18
C GLY A 185 -14.90 10.41 24.76
N ASN A 186 -13.87 10.97 25.42
CA ASN A 186 -13.95 12.27 26.08
C ASN A 186 -13.65 13.48 25.15
N GLY A 187 -13.24 13.22 23.89
CA GLY A 187 -12.99 14.23 22.87
C GLY A 187 -11.58 14.83 22.92
N THR A 188 -10.66 14.22 23.64
CA THR A 188 -9.23 14.59 23.68
C THR A 188 -8.36 13.34 23.57
N TYR A 189 -7.09 13.50 23.19
CA TYR A 189 -6.12 12.43 23.36
C TYR A 189 -5.41 12.66 24.69
N ASP A 190 -5.61 11.77 25.62
CA ASP A 190 -5.03 11.82 26.95
C ASP A 190 -4.48 10.45 27.40
N PHE A 191 -3.89 10.45 28.60
CA PHE A 191 -3.29 9.23 29.16
C PHE A 191 -4.30 8.33 29.88
N GLU A 192 -5.55 8.80 30.07
CA GLU A 192 -6.56 8.05 30.83
C GLU A 192 -7.17 6.93 29.96
N GLY A 193 -7.28 7.16 28.64
CA GLY A 193 -7.90 6.20 27.73
C GLY A 193 -7.06 4.95 27.45
N ALA A 194 -5.74 5.13 27.29
CA ALA A 194 -4.85 4.03 26.86
C ALA A 194 -3.40 4.13 27.39
N GLY A 195 -3.11 5.04 28.32
CA GLY A 195 -1.78 5.25 28.86
C GLY A 195 -0.85 5.98 27.88
N ALA A 196 0.46 5.81 28.11
CA ALA A 196 1.50 6.43 27.30
C ALA A 196 1.75 5.66 25.99
N SER A 197 2.10 6.38 24.93
CA SER A 197 2.51 5.78 23.67
C SER A 197 3.85 5.04 23.83
N GLU A 198 3.98 3.88 23.24
CA GLU A 198 5.21 3.12 23.14
C GLU A 198 6.23 3.72 22.17
N LEU A 199 5.81 4.64 21.29
CA LEU A 199 6.70 5.36 20.38
C LEU A 199 7.40 6.53 21.06
N ASP A 200 6.66 7.27 21.88
CA ASP A 200 7.12 8.44 22.63
C ASP A 200 6.25 8.57 23.89
N PRO A 201 6.79 8.21 25.07
CA PRO A 201 6.02 8.25 26.32
C PRO A 201 5.54 9.65 26.76
N SER A 202 5.98 10.70 26.08
CA SER A 202 5.44 12.04 26.28
C SER A 202 4.10 12.28 25.57
N LEU A 203 3.70 11.35 24.70
CA LEU A 203 2.42 11.36 24.00
C LEU A 203 1.47 10.31 24.57
N PRO A 204 0.15 10.56 24.59
CA PRO A 204 -0.81 9.52 24.92
C PRO A 204 -0.90 8.47 23.78
N ALA A 205 -1.12 7.21 24.14
CA ALA A 205 -1.32 6.13 23.18
C ALA A 205 -2.51 6.43 22.24
N GLU A 206 -3.55 7.09 22.74
CA GLU A 206 -4.69 7.54 21.94
C GLU A 206 -4.29 8.35 20.69
N ALA A 207 -3.21 9.14 20.77
CA ALA A 207 -2.74 9.94 19.63
C ALA A 207 -1.99 9.09 18.58
N THR A 208 -1.44 7.94 18.99
CA THR A 208 -0.56 7.13 18.15
C THR A 208 -1.15 5.79 17.70
N ASP A 209 -2.17 5.31 18.39
CA ASP A 209 -2.82 4.05 18.02
C ASP A 209 -3.47 4.12 16.64
N PRO A 210 -3.35 3.07 15.83
CA PRO A 210 -3.94 3.06 14.50
C PRO A 210 -5.47 3.00 14.57
N ALA A 211 -6.12 3.99 13.95
CA ALA A 211 -7.57 4.07 13.82
C ALA A 211 -8.09 3.42 12.54
N LEU A 212 -7.32 3.54 11.44
CA LEU A 212 -7.69 3.04 10.13
C LEU A 212 -6.48 2.46 9.40
N CYS A 213 -6.71 1.40 8.65
CA CYS A 213 -5.71 0.80 7.77
C CYS A 213 -6.30 0.35 6.44
N GLY A 214 -5.50 0.44 5.37
CA GLY A 214 -5.85 -0.08 4.05
C GLY A 214 -4.65 -0.24 3.14
N VAL A 215 -4.63 -1.34 2.38
CA VAL A 215 -3.58 -1.64 1.40
C VAL A 215 -3.95 -1.02 0.05
N LEU A 216 -3.05 -0.22 -0.52
CA LEU A 216 -3.17 0.32 -1.87
C LEU A 216 -3.05 -0.82 -2.90
N ARG A 217 -4.05 -0.96 -3.74
CA ARG A 217 -4.10 -1.97 -4.81
C ARG A 217 -4.68 -1.40 -6.10
#